data_2b652f9b95e71b8595cdf0dc8a926148
#
_entry.id   2b652f9b95e71b8595cdf0dc8a926148
#
_cell.length_a   1.000
_cell.length_b   1.000
_cell.length_c   1.000
_cell.angle_alpha   90.00
_cell.angle_beta   90.00
_cell.angle_gamma   90.00
#
_symmetry.space_group_name_H-M   'P 1'
#
loop_
_entity.id
_entity.type
_entity.pdbx_description
1 polymer ?
#
loop_
_entity_poly.entity_id
_entity_poly.type
_entity_poly.pdbx_seq_one_letter_code
_entity_poly.pdbx_strand_id
1 'polypeptide(L)'
;MNIKILSLTTVIVGAFALTACDQKKSATADLDRILGVASDSMVSFESKNSSNMEALNEGNVMDKFSSSYASDLNASVPPIHSGPIGVKSEQDGSFAGFDDKNNNGIKDTDEKDLFKLEVDTENNRLVASNEGEVRESGFSGSGLIMGMLLGNMLSRQRTTGARPAMKKATPKRSASKSKSFGSAKSRVGSGSHSSGK
;
A
#
# COMPACT_ATOMS: atom_id res chain seq x y z
N MET A 1 32.13 -69.80 26.32
CA MET A 1 30.83 -69.19 26.73
C MET A 1 31.07 -67.67 26.64
N ASN A 2 30.75 -67.07 25.48
CA ASN A 2 31.08 -65.68 25.17
C ASN A 2 29.83 -64.81 25.39
N ILE A 3 29.87 -63.95 26.40
CA ILE A 3 28.83 -63.00 26.70
C ILE A 3 29.15 -61.70 25.91
N LYS A 4 28.36 -61.38 24.88
CA LYS A 4 28.43 -60.11 24.16
C LYS A 4 27.59 -59.07 24.94
N ILE A 5 28.27 -58.05 25.45
CA ILE A 5 27.67 -56.89 26.06
C ILE A 5 27.19 -55.97 24.93
N LEU A 6 25.86 -55.81 24.86
CA LEU A 6 25.22 -54.90 23.90
C LEU A 6 25.17 -53.52 24.53
N SER A 7 25.97 -52.61 24.01
CA SER A 7 25.96 -51.18 24.43
C SER A 7 24.74 -50.48 23.83
N LEU A 8 23.82 -50.04 24.68
CA LEU A 8 22.62 -49.28 24.29
C LEU A 8 22.95 -47.79 24.32
N THR A 9 23.24 -47.20 23.16
CA THR A 9 23.41 -45.77 23.03
C THR A 9 22.04 -45.11 22.86
N THR A 10 21.63 -44.41 23.88
CA THR A 10 20.39 -43.60 23.87
C THR A 10 20.66 -42.30 23.15
N VAL A 11 20.14 -42.16 21.95
CA VAL A 11 20.14 -40.89 21.19
C VAL A 11 18.95 -40.05 21.65
N ILE A 12 19.24 -38.99 22.40
CA ILE A 12 18.24 -37.96 22.74
C ILE A 12 18.08 -37.05 21.53
N VAL A 13 17.02 -37.26 20.77
CA VAL A 13 16.60 -36.34 19.72
C VAL A 13 15.84 -35.19 20.38
N GLY A 14 16.52 -34.07 20.59
CA GLY A 14 15.90 -32.82 21.04
C GLY A 14 14.98 -32.29 19.94
N ALA A 15 13.68 -32.42 20.13
CA ALA A 15 12.68 -31.77 19.29
C ALA A 15 12.70 -30.27 19.58
N PHE A 16 13.38 -29.49 18.73
CA PHE A 16 13.17 -28.04 18.67
C PHE A 16 11.79 -27.80 18.08
N ALA A 17 10.81 -27.56 18.95
CA ALA A 17 9.54 -26.98 18.55
C ALA A 17 9.81 -25.55 18.08
N LEU A 18 9.99 -25.38 16.77
CA LEU A 18 9.84 -24.07 16.12
C LEU A 18 8.38 -23.67 16.29
N THR A 19 8.10 -22.84 17.29
CA THR A 19 6.85 -22.09 17.33
C THR A 19 6.87 -21.14 16.14
N ALA A 20 6.43 -21.62 14.97
CA ALA A 20 6.00 -20.77 13.90
C ALA A 20 4.90 -19.88 14.50
N CYS A 21 5.19 -18.59 14.69
CA CYS A 21 4.15 -17.61 14.88
C CYS A 21 3.29 -17.70 13.63
N ASP A 22 2.19 -18.41 13.73
CA ASP A 22 1.11 -18.39 12.76
C ASP A 22 0.54 -16.98 12.82
N GLN A 23 1.13 -16.08 12.02
CA GLN A 23 0.51 -14.79 11.74
C GLN A 23 -0.79 -15.16 11.04
N LYS A 24 -1.86 -15.19 11.80
CA LYS A 24 -3.22 -15.28 11.32
C LYS A 24 -3.35 -14.22 10.23
N LYS A 25 -3.18 -14.64 8.97
CA LYS A 25 -3.40 -13.79 7.80
C LYS A 25 -4.80 -13.22 7.96
N SER A 26 -4.87 -11.94 8.24
CA SER A 26 -6.13 -11.22 8.31
C SER A 26 -6.87 -11.49 7.00
N ALA A 27 -8.11 -11.93 7.08
CA ALA A 27 -8.96 -12.09 5.89
C ALA A 27 -9.25 -10.74 5.20
N THR A 28 -8.93 -9.64 5.88
CA THR A 28 -9.00 -8.27 5.38
C THR A 28 -7.64 -7.85 4.86
N ALA A 29 -7.62 -7.30 3.65
CA ALA A 29 -6.41 -6.77 3.03
C ALA A 29 -5.83 -5.61 3.87
N ASP A 30 -4.51 -5.55 4.01
CA ASP A 30 -3.79 -4.51 4.74
C ASP A 30 -3.83 -3.19 3.96
N LEU A 31 -4.71 -2.27 4.36
CA LEU A 31 -4.96 -1.00 3.67
C LEU A 31 -3.76 -0.06 3.70
N ASP A 32 -2.92 -0.09 4.74
CA ASP A 32 -1.72 0.74 4.80
C ASP A 32 -0.70 0.30 3.74
N ARG A 33 -0.56 -1.01 3.55
CA ARG A 33 0.29 -1.56 2.50
C ARG A 33 -0.27 -1.32 1.10
N ILE A 34 -1.58 -1.44 0.93
CA ILE A 34 -2.28 -1.13 -0.32
C ILE A 34 -2.01 0.32 -0.74
N LEU A 35 -2.09 1.27 0.19
CA LEU A 35 -1.78 2.67 -0.05
C LEU A 35 -0.30 2.91 -0.39
N GLY A 36 0.61 2.23 0.30
CA GLY A 36 2.03 2.29 0.00
C GLY A 36 2.33 1.83 -1.42
N VAL A 37 1.83 0.64 -1.78
CA VAL A 37 1.99 0.10 -3.14
C VAL A 37 1.31 1.00 -4.18
N ALA A 38 0.14 1.59 -3.90
CA ALA A 38 -0.52 2.52 -4.81
C ALA A 38 0.36 3.73 -5.13
N SER A 39 0.96 4.33 -4.09
CA SER A 39 1.88 5.46 -4.23
C SER A 39 3.11 5.11 -5.08
N ASP A 40 3.72 3.96 -4.79
CA ASP A 40 4.91 3.48 -5.52
C ASP A 40 4.57 3.10 -6.96
N SER A 41 3.42 2.46 -7.18
CA SER A 41 2.92 2.13 -8.53
C SER A 41 2.65 3.36 -9.37
N MET A 42 2.12 4.44 -8.79
CA MET A 42 1.90 5.70 -9.50
C MET A 42 3.23 6.29 -9.98
N VAL A 43 4.25 6.32 -9.14
CA VAL A 43 5.60 6.81 -9.50
C VAL A 43 6.24 5.93 -10.56
N SER A 44 6.15 4.61 -10.40
CA SER A 44 6.69 3.63 -11.36
C SER A 44 5.99 3.70 -12.71
N PHE A 45 4.67 3.87 -12.71
CA PHE A 45 3.86 4.01 -13.91
C PHE A 45 4.23 5.27 -14.69
N GLU A 46 4.41 6.41 -14.02
CA GLU A 46 4.93 7.64 -14.59
C GLU A 46 6.29 7.42 -15.25
N SER A 47 7.24 6.83 -14.52
CA SER A 47 8.59 6.57 -15.00
C SER A 47 8.61 5.68 -16.24
N LYS A 48 7.84 4.59 -16.24
CA LYS A 48 7.80 3.60 -17.34
C LYS A 48 7.15 4.16 -18.61
N ASN A 49 6.23 5.11 -18.47
CA ASN A 49 5.41 5.60 -19.58
C ASN A 49 5.77 7.02 -20.03
N SER A 50 6.69 7.70 -19.35
CA SER A 50 7.13 9.06 -19.69
C SER A 50 7.65 9.22 -21.14
N SER A 51 8.28 8.17 -21.66
CA SER A 51 8.80 8.15 -23.04
C SER A 51 7.77 7.74 -24.10
N ASN A 52 6.59 7.30 -23.71
CA ASN A 52 5.55 6.80 -24.61
C ASN A 52 4.17 7.40 -24.31
N MET A 53 4.15 8.72 -24.19
CA MET A 53 2.95 9.49 -23.84
C MET A 53 1.82 9.33 -24.86
N GLU A 54 2.16 9.15 -26.15
CA GLU A 54 1.17 9.00 -27.22
C GLU A 54 0.34 7.70 -27.08
N ALA A 55 0.90 6.68 -26.43
CA ALA A 55 0.19 5.44 -26.14
C ALA A 55 -0.76 5.54 -24.94
N LEU A 56 -0.68 6.62 -24.16
CA LEU A 56 -1.56 6.93 -23.06
C LEU A 56 -2.53 8.04 -23.46
N ASN A 57 -3.80 7.79 -23.28
CA ASN A 57 -4.85 8.79 -23.43
C ASN A 57 -5.84 8.69 -22.26
N GLU A 58 -6.72 9.66 -22.14
CA GLU A 58 -7.71 9.70 -21.05
C GLU A 58 -8.62 8.47 -21.02
N GLY A 59 -8.82 7.81 -22.16
CA GLY A 59 -9.66 6.61 -22.25
C GLY A 59 -9.01 5.32 -21.73
N ASN A 60 -7.67 5.23 -21.77
CA ASN A 60 -6.96 3.98 -21.43
C ASN A 60 -6.01 4.07 -20.22
N VAL A 61 -5.70 5.29 -19.75
CA VAL A 61 -4.75 5.48 -18.64
C VAL A 61 -5.19 4.78 -17.38
N MET A 62 -6.49 4.78 -17.09
CA MET A 62 -7.04 4.12 -15.92
C MET A 62 -6.87 2.59 -15.97
N ASP A 63 -7.18 1.98 -17.12
CA ASP A 63 -7.08 0.53 -17.29
C ASP A 63 -5.63 0.05 -17.33
N LYS A 64 -4.74 0.81 -17.96
CA LYS A 64 -3.30 0.53 -17.94
C LYS A 64 -2.71 0.66 -16.54
N PHE A 65 -3.15 1.68 -15.79
CA PHE A 65 -2.71 1.82 -14.42
C PHE A 65 -3.27 0.69 -13.54
N SER A 66 -4.55 0.33 -13.66
CA SER A 66 -5.12 -0.76 -12.86
C SER A 66 -4.38 -2.08 -13.05
N SER A 67 -3.99 -2.40 -14.29
CA SER A 67 -3.19 -3.60 -14.59
C SER A 67 -1.78 -3.54 -13.99
N SER A 68 -1.11 -2.37 -14.06
CA SER A 68 0.20 -2.18 -13.44
C SER A 68 0.11 -2.30 -11.92
N TYR A 69 -0.89 -1.67 -11.32
CA TYR A 69 -1.11 -1.68 -9.88
C TYR A 69 -1.44 -3.08 -9.35
N ALA A 70 -2.28 -3.86 -10.07
CA ALA A 70 -2.54 -5.26 -9.73
C ALA A 70 -1.25 -6.09 -9.73
N SER A 71 -0.38 -5.89 -10.73
CA SER A 71 0.92 -6.55 -10.80
C SER A 71 1.81 -6.21 -9.60
N ASP A 72 1.89 -4.94 -9.21
CA ASP A 72 2.72 -4.48 -8.10
C ASP A 72 2.17 -4.99 -6.74
N LEU A 73 0.83 -5.04 -6.57
CA LEU A 73 0.20 -5.65 -5.40
C LEU A 73 0.56 -7.13 -5.26
N ASN A 74 0.50 -7.88 -6.36
CA ASN A 74 0.81 -9.31 -6.37
C ASN A 74 2.31 -9.60 -6.21
N ALA A 75 3.19 -8.66 -6.57
CA ALA A 75 4.62 -8.75 -6.38
C ALA A 75 5.06 -8.40 -4.94
N SER A 76 4.17 -7.93 -4.08
CA SER A 76 4.48 -7.47 -2.72
C SER A 76 4.97 -8.60 -1.82
N VAL A 77 6.04 -8.34 -1.06
CA VAL A 77 6.60 -9.28 -0.08
C VAL A 77 6.59 -8.64 1.32
N PRO A 78 5.99 -9.30 2.30
CA PRO A 78 5.15 -10.51 2.24
C PRO A 78 3.87 -10.27 1.41
N PRO A 79 3.16 -11.31 0.95
CA PRO A 79 1.93 -11.14 0.19
C PRO A 79 0.87 -10.33 0.95
N ILE A 80 0.16 -9.43 0.25
CA ILE A 80 -0.93 -8.62 0.84
C ILE A 80 -2.17 -9.47 1.04
N HIS A 81 -2.43 -10.37 0.10
CA HIS A 81 -3.56 -11.29 0.12
C HIS A 81 -3.09 -12.74 -0.08
N SER A 82 -3.94 -13.71 0.25
CA SER A 82 -3.60 -15.14 0.10
C SER A 82 -3.68 -15.65 -1.34
N GLY A 83 -4.49 -14.99 -2.17
CA GLY A 83 -4.67 -15.27 -3.60
C GLY A 83 -4.23 -14.08 -4.45
N PRO A 84 -4.34 -14.21 -5.78
CA PRO A 84 -4.13 -13.10 -6.69
C PRO A 84 -5.11 -11.96 -6.42
N ILE A 85 -4.64 -10.72 -6.60
CA ILE A 85 -5.45 -9.51 -6.51
C ILE A 85 -5.64 -8.97 -7.92
N GLY A 86 -6.90 -8.87 -8.36
CA GLY A 86 -7.25 -8.10 -9.53
C GLY A 86 -7.59 -6.65 -9.16
N VAL A 87 -7.38 -5.72 -10.08
CA VAL A 87 -7.78 -4.31 -9.92
C VAL A 87 -8.52 -3.85 -11.14
N LYS A 88 -9.67 -3.22 -10.96
CA LYS A 88 -10.43 -2.60 -12.03
C LYS A 88 -10.69 -1.12 -11.76
N SER A 89 -10.77 -0.33 -12.83
CA SER A 89 -11.25 1.04 -12.76
C SER A 89 -12.78 1.07 -12.67
N GLU A 90 -13.32 1.89 -11.77
CA GLU A 90 -14.77 2.06 -11.61
C GLU A 90 -15.26 3.30 -12.36
N GLN A 91 -16.58 3.36 -12.61
CA GLN A 91 -17.20 4.51 -13.29
C GLN A 91 -17.05 5.81 -12.51
N ASP A 92 -16.95 5.73 -11.19
CA ASP A 92 -16.75 6.87 -10.29
C ASP A 92 -15.28 7.32 -10.19
N GLY A 93 -14.39 6.75 -11.01
CA GLY A 93 -12.97 7.07 -11.03
C GLY A 93 -12.15 6.47 -9.91
N SER A 94 -12.74 5.62 -9.06
CA SER A 94 -12.01 4.83 -8.08
C SER A 94 -11.42 3.56 -8.71
N PHE A 95 -10.55 2.89 -7.95
CA PHE A 95 -10.11 1.53 -8.27
C PHE A 95 -10.66 0.56 -7.23
N ALA A 96 -11.23 -0.53 -7.69
CA ALA A 96 -11.65 -1.64 -6.83
C ALA A 96 -10.66 -2.81 -6.97
N GLY A 97 -10.08 -3.22 -5.84
CA GLY A 97 -9.31 -4.45 -5.74
C GLY A 97 -10.20 -5.62 -5.34
N PHE A 98 -10.01 -6.76 -5.96
CA PHE A 98 -10.83 -7.95 -5.74
C PHE A 98 -9.98 -9.23 -5.68
N ASP A 99 -10.55 -10.29 -5.10
CA ASP A 99 -9.94 -11.62 -5.00
C ASP A 99 -10.08 -12.34 -6.36
N ASP A 100 -9.09 -12.19 -7.24
CA ASP A 100 -9.06 -12.75 -8.59
C ASP A 100 -8.69 -14.22 -8.55
N LYS A 101 -9.64 -15.07 -8.19
CA LYS A 101 -9.43 -16.50 -7.93
C LYS A 101 -8.92 -17.29 -9.13
N ASN A 102 -9.35 -16.91 -10.32
CA ASN A 102 -8.96 -17.57 -11.56
C ASN A 102 -7.80 -16.86 -12.28
N ASN A 103 -7.31 -15.74 -11.72
CA ASN A 103 -6.18 -14.95 -12.22
C ASN A 103 -6.38 -14.49 -13.68
N ASN A 104 -7.62 -14.08 -14.01
CA ASN A 104 -7.96 -13.59 -15.34
C ASN A 104 -7.96 -12.04 -15.44
N GLY A 105 -7.81 -11.33 -14.32
CA GLY A 105 -7.84 -9.88 -14.22
C GLY A 105 -9.24 -9.26 -14.42
N ILE A 106 -10.28 -10.07 -14.50
CA ILE A 106 -11.66 -9.64 -14.70
C ILE A 106 -12.46 -10.04 -13.46
N LYS A 107 -13.15 -9.08 -12.85
CA LYS A 107 -13.96 -9.37 -11.67
C LYS A 107 -15.20 -10.19 -12.03
N ASP A 108 -15.24 -11.42 -11.55
CA ASP A 108 -16.37 -12.33 -11.66
C ASP A 108 -17.39 -12.13 -10.53
N THR A 109 -18.60 -12.70 -10.69
CA THR A 109 -19.71 -12.49 -9.73
C THR A 109 -19.49 -13.16 -8.37
N ASP A 110 -18.64 -14.18 -8.30
CA ASP A 110 -18.28 -14.92 -7.08
C ASP A 110 -17.00 -14.39 -6.41
N GLU A 111 -16.36 -13.39 -7.00
CA GLU A 111 -15.17 -12.74 -6.49
C GLU A 111 -15.50 -11.56 -5.60
N LYS A 112 -14.85 -11.52 -4.44
CA LYS A 112 -15.13 -10.52 -3.40
C LYS A 112 -14.28 -9.29 -3.57
N ASP A 113 -14.87 -8.12 -3.29
CA ASP A 113 -14.11 -6.88 -3.13
C ASP A 113 -13.20 -6.98 -1.89
N LEU A 114 -11.94 -6.60 -2.06
CA LEU A 114 -10.94 -6.54 -1.00
C LEU A 114 -10.75 -5.12 -0.48
N PHE A 115 -10.75 -4.16 -1.40
CA PHE A 115 -10.59 -2.74 -1.07
C PHE A 115 -11.10 -1.86 -2.20
N LYS A 116 -11.32 -0.59 -1.86
CA LYS A 116 -11.56 0.50 -2.80
C LYS A 116 -10.51 1.59 -2.59
N LEU A 117 -9.89 2.07 -3.67
CA LEU A 117 -8.93 3.16 -3.67
C LEU A 117 -9.54 4.40 -4.34
N GLU A 118 -9.55 5.51 -3.64
CA GLU A 118 -10.10 6.79 -4.07
C GLU A 118 -9.06 7.91 -3.92
N VAL A 119 -9.26 9.01 -4.63
CA VAL A 119 -8.45 10.22 -4.48
C VAL A 119 -9.25 11.28 -3.75
N ASP A 120 -8.70 11.82 -2.68
CA ASP A 120 -9.21 13.02 -2.01
C ASP A 120 -8.31 14.21 -2.38
N THR A 121 -8.70 14.93 -3.41
CA THR A 121 -7.93 16.07 -3.91
C THR A 121 -8.04 17.32 -3.03
N GLU A 122 -9.06 17.43 -2.19
CA GLU A 122 -9.18 18.54 -1.25
C GLU A 122 -8.03 18.52 -0.23
N ASN A 123 -7.56 17.31 0.10
CA ASN A 123 -6.51 17.10 1.11
C ASN A 123 -5.24 16.47 0.54
N ASN A 124 -5.11 16.34 -0.78
CA ASN A 124 -3.98 15.73 -1.49
C ASN A 124 -3.60 14.35 -0.92
N ARG A 125 -4.56 13.45 -0.87
CA ARG A 125 -4.35 12.11 -0.32
C ARG A 125 -5.07 11.03 -1.12
N LEU A 126 -4.52 9.82 -1.02
CA LEU A 126 -5.18 8.58 -1.40
C LEU A 126 -5.97 8.06 -0.20
N VAL A 127 -7.12 7.49 -0.46
CA VAL A 127 -7.98 6.87 0.54
C VAL A 127 -8.25 5.44 0.12
N ALA A 128 -7.83 4.48 0.93
CA ALA A 128 -8.20 3.09 0.78
C ALA A 128 -9.26 2.72 1.81
N SER A 129 -10.28 2.00 1.40
CA SER A 129 -11.37 1.54 2.26
C SER A 129 -11.75 0.11 1.96
N ASN A 130 -12.26 -0.60 2.98
CA ASN A 130 -12.93 -1.88 2.88
C ASN A 130 -14.20 -1.87 3.76
N GLU A 131 -14.82 -3.04 4.01
CA GLU A 131 -16.08 -3.14 4.75
C GLU A 131 -16.06 -2.55 6.17
N GLY A 132 -14.92 -2.43 6.82
CA GLY A 132 -14.83 -2.00 8.22
C GLY A 132 -13.77 -0.95 8.52
N GLU A 133 -12.94 -0.59 7.54
CA GLU A 133 -11.77 0.23 7.76
C GLU A 133 -11.55 1.23 6.65
N VAL A 134 -11.02 2.40 7.02
CA VAL A 134 -10.57 3.43 6.08
C VAL A 134 -9.18 3.88 6.49
N ARG A 135 -8.27 3.95 5.51
CA ARG A 135 -6.91 4.46 5.66
C ARG A 135 -6.65 5.55 4.64
N GLU A 136 -5.73 6.44 4.99
CA GLU A 136 -5.33 7.53 4.12
C GLU A 136 -3.81 7.65 4.06
N SER A 137 -3.30 8.06 2.90
CA SER A 137 -1.89 8.40 2.71
C SER A 137 -1.80 9.65 1.86
N GLY A 138 -0.97 10.61 2.28
CA GLY A 138 -0.63 11.74 1.43
C GLY A 138 0.11 11.28 0.19
N PHE A 139 -0.16 11.89 -0.94
CA PHE A 139 0.64 11.66 -2.14
C PHE A 139 1.37 12.93 -2.56
N SER A 140 2.60 12.76 -3.01
CA SER A 140 3.40 13.81 -3.63
C SER A 140 3.77 13.35 -5.03
N GLY A 141 2.93 13.66 -5.99
CA GLY A 141 3.17 13.33 -7.39
C GLY A 141 3.03 14.58 -8.25
N SER A 142 4.05 14.88 -9.03
CA SER A 142 4.09 16.03 -9.95
C SER A 142 4.56 15.58 -11.33
N GLY A 143 3.91 14.56 -11.89
CA GLY A 143 4.17 14.11 -13.25
C GLY A 143 2.98 14.37 -14.16
N LEU A 144 3.20 14.41 -15.47
CA LEU A 144 2.13 14.64 -16.43
C LEU A 144 1.16 13.46 -16.49
N ILE A 145 1.68 12.23 -16.45
CA ILE A 145 0.86 11.00 -16.44
C ILE A 145 0.10 10.89 -15.12
N MET A 146 0.77 11.21 -14.01
CA MET A 146 0.13 11.30 -12.71
C MET A 146 -1.01 12.32 -12.70
N GLY A 147 -0.78 13.51 -13.28
CA GLY A 147 -1.81 14.52 -13.41
C GLY A 147 -2.99 14.06 -14.29
N MET A 148 -2.73 13.34 -15.35
CA MET A 148 -3.76 12.75 -16.22
C MET A 148 -4.56 11.67 -15.45
N LEU A 149 -3.90 10.78 -14.72
CA LEU A 149 -4.54 9.73 -13.93
C LEU A 149 -5.44 10.33 -12.85
N LEU A 150 -4.89 11.22 -12.03
CA LEU A 150 -5.62 11.90 -10.97
C LEU A 150 -6.76 12.78 -11.51
N GLY A 151 -6.52 13.47 -12.61
CA GLY A 151 -7.52 14.29 -13.30
C GLY A 151 -8.69 13.44 -13.81
N ASN A 152 -8.42 12.27 -14.35
CA ASN A 152 -9.43 11.32 -14.81
C ASN A 152 -10.26 10.78 -13.63
N MET A 153 -9.60 10.34 -12.55
CA MET A 153 -10.28 9.90 -11.33
C MET A 153 -11.21 10.99 -10.78
N LEU A 154 -10.69 12.21 -10.66
CA LEU A 154 -11.45 13.34 -10.14
C LEU A 154 -12.61 13.75 -11.03
N SER A 155 -12.42 13.75 -12.35
CA SER A 155 -13.49 14.06 -13.30
C SER A 155 -14.66 13.10 -13.17
N ARG A 156 -14.36 11.80 -13.09
CA ARG A 156 -15.36 10.74 -12.88
C ARG A 156 -16.06 10.85 -11.52
N GLN A 157 -15.32 11.12 -10.44
CA GLN A 157 -15.90 11.32 -9.11
C GLN A 157 -16.89 12.49 -9.09
N ARG A 158 -16.57 13.60 -9.77
CA ARG A 158 -17.46 14.76 -9.87
C ARG A 158 -18.74 14.44 -10.64
N THR A 159 -18.60 13.72 -11.76
CA THR A 159 -19.73 13.35 -12.62
C THR A 159 -20.70 12.41 -11.93
N THR A 160 -20.19 11.46 -11.17
CA THR A 160 -21.01 10.47 -10.44
C THR A 160 -21.49 10.97 -9.07
N GLY A 161 -21.01 12.16 -8.62
CA GLY A 161 -21.26 12.65 -7.27
C GLY A 161 -20.62 11.80 -6.17
N ALA A 162 -19.69 10.92 -6.54
CA ALA A 162 -18.96 10.10 -5.60
C ALA A 162 -18.12 10.96 -4.66
N ARG A 163 -18.12 10.61 -3.38
CA ARG A 163 -17.28 11.25 -2.35
C ARG A 163 -16.36 10.21 -1.75
N PRO A 164 -15.08 10.53 -1.52
CA PRO A 164 -14.16 9.64 -0.85
C PRO A 164 -14.74 9.09 0.47
N ALA A 165 -14.45 7.84 0.75
CA ALA A 165 -14.99 7.11 1.92
C ALA A 165 -14.74 7.83 3.25
N MET A 166 -13.67 8.63 3.33
CA MET A 166 -13.36 9.42 4.53
C MET A 166 -14.42 10.45 4.92
N LYS A 167 -15.22 10.94 3.97
CA LYS A 167 -16.36 11.82 4.30
C LYS A 167 -17.53 11.04 4.92
N LYS A 168 -17.49 9.70 4.86
CA LYS A 168 -18.53 8.80 5.39
C LYS A 168 -18.14 8.09 6.68
N ALA A 169 -16.86 8.03 7.01
CA ALA A 169 -16.32 7.32 8.17
C ALA A 169 -15.33 8.18 8.96
N THR A 170 -15.32 8.06 10.28
CA THR A 170 -14.28 8.67 11.11
C THR A 170 -13.03 7.77 11.05
N PRO A 171 -11.91 8.23 10.46
CA PRO A 171 -10.73 7.40 10.33
C PRO A 171 -10.12 7.12 11.71
N LYS A 172 -9.75 5.88 11.96
CA LYS A 172 -8.82 5.57 13.05
C LYS A 172 -7.44 6.08 12.62
N ARG A 173 -7.07 7.26 13.10
CA ARG A 173 -5.73 7.81 12.88
C ARG A 173 -4.72 6.87 13.51
N SER A 174 -3.94 6.20 12.68
CA SER A 174 -2.70 5.56 13.12
C SER A 174 -1.76 6.69 13.53
N ALA A 175 -1.49 6.84 14.84
CA ALA A 175 -0.54 7.81 15.32
C ALA A 175 0.86 7.35 14.90
N SER A 176 1.29 7.76 13.73
CA SER A 176 2.70 7.76 13.36
C SER A 176 3.43 8.63 14.38
N LYS A 177 4.14 7.99 15.33
CA LYS A 177 5.09 8.68 16.20
C LYS A 177 6.17 9.30 15.30
N SER A 178 5.99 10.54 14.93
CA SER A 178 7.09 11.35 14.41
C SER A 178 8.18 11.34 15.47
N LYS A 179 9.32 10.70 15.19
CA LYS A 179 10.53 10.89 15.98
C LYS A 179 10.89 12.38 15.84
N SER A 180 10.58 13.16 16.87
CA SER A 180 11.10 14.53 16.95
C SER A 180 12.61 14.42 17.03
N PHE A 181 13.28 14.83 15.97
CA PHE A 181 14.71 15.11 16.04
C PHE A 181 14.89 16.28 17.00
N GLY A 182 15.54 15.98 18.13
CA GLY A 182 15.80 16.97 19.18
C GLY A 182 16.48 18.20 18.60
N SER A 183 15.89 19.38 18.86
CA SER A 183 16.48 20.66 18.62
C SER A 183 17.89 20.72 19.23
N ALA A 184 18.90 20.84 18.37
CA ALA A 184 20.25 21.18 18.83
C ALA A 184 20.19 22.56 19.45
N LYS A 185 20.40 22.63 20.77
CA LYS A 185 20.61 23.88 21.47
C LYS A 185 21.88 24.53 20.91
N SER A 186 21.75 25.59 20.14
CA SER A 186 22.84 26.48 19.81
C SER A 186 23.32 27.15 21.11
N ARG A 187 24.54 26.82 21.53
CA ARG A 187 25.25 27.56 22.59
C ARG A 187 25.65 28.92 22.01
N VAL A 188 24.93 29.94 22.43
CA VAL A 188 25.41 31.32 22.30
C VAL A 188 26.56 31.49 23.27
N GLY A 189 27.77 31.59 22.74
CA GLY A 189 28.96 31.94 23.49
C GLY A 189 28.88 33.41 23.83
N SER A 190 28.72 33.74 25.11
CA SER A 190 28.89 35.07 25.64
C SER A 190 30.40 35.38 25.68
N GLY A 191 30.90 36.09 24.68
CA GLY A 191 32.24 36.70 24.71
C GLY A 191 32.16 38.10 25.32
N SER A 192 32.61 38.25 26.55
CA SER A 192 32.82 39.55 27.17
C SER A 192 34.10 40.20 26.61
N HIS A 193 33.94 41.30 25.85
CA HIS A 193 35.06 42.17 25.53
C HIS A 193 35.35 43.12 26.70
N SER A 194 36.45 42.86 27.38
CA SER A 194 37.07 43.78 28.30
C SER A 194 37.80 44.88 27.50
N SER A 195 37.33 46.11 27.61
CA SER A 195 38.00 47.29 27.09
C SER A 195 39.06 47.69 28.10
N GLY A 196 40.34 47.53 27.75
CA GLY A 196 41.50 48.12 28.46
C GLY A 196 41.94 49.40 27.78
N LYS A 197 42.21 50.32 28.57
CA LYS A 197 42.59 51.70 28.42
C LYS A 197 43.75 51.92 27.45
#